data_0129e821953b16890f0f181ec128e7d5
#
_entry.id   0129e821953b16890f0f181ec128e7d5
#
_cell.length_a   1.000
_cell.length_b   1.000
_cell.length_c   1.000
_cell.angle_alpha   90.00
_cell.angle_beta   90.00
_cell.angle_gamma   90.00
#
_symmetry.space_group_name_H-M   'P 1'
#
loop_
_entity.id
_entity.type
_entity.pdbx_description
1 polymer ?
#
loop_
_entity_poly.entity_id
_entity_poly.type
_entity_poly.pdbx_seq_one_letter_code
_entity_poly.pdbx_strand_id
1 'polypeptide(L)'
;MPRKPGMDRADLFAVNAGIIKTLAEGIVANCPKALVGIITNPVNGTVPIVAEVFKKAGTYDKNRVFGVTTLDVIRSEAFIAELKGLNVADVKIPVIGGHSGTTILPLLSQVEGVTFSDEEVAALTPRIQNAGTEVVNAKAGGGSATLSMGAAAARFCLSLVKGLQGEDVVDYAYVEVEGGDAPYFAHPVRLGVNGIA
;
A
#
# COMPACT_ATOMS: atom_id res chain seq x y z
N MET A 1 17.05 1.59 -3.11
CA MET A 1 17.85 2.66 -2.48
C MET A 1 17.07 3.19 -1.27
N PRO A 2 17.68 3.38 -0.10
CA PRO A 2 17.01 3.96 1.06
C PRO A 2 16.72 5.46 0.83
N ARG A 3 15.54 5.91 1.29
CA ARG A 3 15.13 7.31 1.25
C ARG A 3 15.92 8.10 2.28
N LYS A 4 16.47 9.27 1.87
CA LYS A 4 17.21 10.19 2.75
C LYS A 4 16.33 11.39 3.12
N PRO A 5 16.65 12.14 4.21
CA PRO A 5 16.00 13.41 4.50
C PRO A 5 16.04 14.36 3.29
N GLY A 6 14.92 15.04 3.02
CA GLY A 6 14.78 15.93 1.88
C GLY A 6 14.40 15.26 0.55
N MET A 7 14.48 13.93 0.46
CA MET A 7 13.99 13.19 -0.71
C MET A 7 12.51 12.90 -0.60
N ASP A 8 11.79 13.05 -1.69
CA ASP A 8 10.45 12.52 -1.82
C ASP A 8 10.45 11.07 -2.38
N ARG A 9 9.26 10.49 -2.61
CA ARG A 9 9.18 9.14 -3.18
C ARG A 9 9.51 9.12 -4.67
N ALA A 10 9.27 10.21 -5.39
CA ALA A 10 9.58 10.32 -6.81
C ALA A 10 11.09 10.27 -7.08
N ASP A 11 11.91 10.82 -6.17
CA ASP A 11 13.38 10.78 -6.27
C ASP A 11 13.95 9.35 -6.30
N LEU A 12 13.19 8.38 -5.78
CA LEU A 12 13.57 6.97 -5.78
C LEU A 12 13.22 6.26 -7.08
N PHE A 13 12.40 6.87 -7.93
CA PHE A 13 11.80 6.19 -9.08
C PHE A 13 12.85 5.69 -10.07
N ALA A 14 13.79 6.53 -10.49
CA ALA A 14 14.76 6.19 -11.53
C ALA A 14 15.60 4.94 -11.17
N VAL A 15 16.03 4.85 -9.90
CA VAL A 15 16.81 3.70 -9.41
C VAL A 15 15.95 2.47 -9.20
N ASN A 16 14.82 2.65 -8.51
CA ASN A 16 13.97 1.52 -8.13
C ASN A 16 13.20 0.93 -9.32
N ALA A 17 12.93 1.71 -10.37
CA ALA A 17 12.32 1.23 -11.61
C ALA A 17 13.16 0.12 -12.28
N GLY A 18 14.47 0.31 -12.35
CA GLY A 18 15.39 -0.70 -12.89
C GLY A 18 15.41 -1.98 -12.04
N ILE A 19 15.49 -1.81 -10.71
CA ILE A 19 15.51 -2.94 -9.77
C ILE A 19 14.21 -3.75 -9.88
N ILE A 20 13.06 -3.09 -9.82
CA ILE A 20 11.76 -3.77 -9.84
C ILE A 20 11.49 -4.45 -11.18
N LYS A 21 11.96 -3.85 -12.29
CA LYS A 21 11.90 -4.46 -13.62
C LYS A 21 12.66 -5.78 -13.65
N THR A 22 13.92 -5.78 -13.19
CA THR A 22 14.76 -7.00 -13.16
C THR A 22 14.13 -8.10 -12.29
N LEU A 23 13.58 -7.74 -11.13
CA LEU A 23 12.89 -8.70 -10.26
C LEU A 23 11.62 -9.25 -10.93
N ALA A 24 10.82 -8.40 -11.59
CA ALA A 24 9.63 -8.83 -12.32
C ALA A 24 9.97 -9.78 -13.47
N GLU A 25 11.04 -9.51 -14.24
CA GLU A 25 11.55 -10.42 -15.28
C GLU A 25 11.95 -11.79 -14.70
N GLY A 26 12.58 -11.81 -13.52
CA GLY A 26 12.90 -13.03 -12.79
C GLY A 26 11.65 -13.81 -12.35
N ILE A 27 10.61 -13.13 -11.88
CA ILE A 27 9.34 -13.77 -11.49
C ILE A 27 8.64 -14.34 -12.73
N VAL A 28 8.56 -13.59 -13.81
CA VAL A 28 7.99 -14.07 -15.08
C VAL A 28 8.68 -15.34 -15.57
N ALA A 29 10.01 -15.39 -15.48
CA ALA A 29 10.78 -16.55 -15.95
C ALA A 29 10.60 -17.81 -15.08
N ASN A 30 10.34 -17.66 -13.77
CA ASN A 30 10.38 -18.77 -12.82
C ASN A 30 9.03 -19.11 -12.19
N CYS A 31 8.18 -18.13 -11.95
CA CYS A 31 6.87 -18.30 -11.28
C CYS A 31 5.81 -17.31 -11.79
N PRO A 32 5.45 -17.33 -13.08
CA PRO A 32 4.58 -16.35 -13.71
C PRO A 32 3.16 -16.28 -13.14
N LYS A 33 2.75 -17.30 -12.40
CA LYS A 33 1.42 -17.37 -11.75
C LYS A 33 1.45 -17.01 -10.26
N ALA A 34 2.56 -16.51 -9.72
CA ALA A 34 2.65 -16.08 -8.34
C ALA A 34 1.73 -14.88 -8.05
N LEU A 35 1.27 -14.77 -6.82
CA LEU A 35 0.70 -13.53 -6.29
C LEU A 35 1.87 -12.60 -5.93
N VAL A 36 1.90 -11.42 -6.52
CA VAL A 36 3.06 -10.50 -6.42
C VAL A 36 2.68 -9.26 -5.62
N GLY A 37 3.19 -9.17 -4.38
CA GLY A 37 3.03 -7.99 -3.53
C GLY A 37 4.22 -7.05 -3.67
N ILE A 38 3.99 -5.82 -4.12
CA ILE A 38 5.02 -4.80 -4.38
C ILE A 38 5.04 -3.82 -3.22
N ILE A 39 6.19 -3.72 -2.54
CA ILE A 39 6.44 -2.77 -1.44
C ILE A 39 7.49 -1.71 -1.80
N THR A 40 8.15 -1.86 -2.95
CA THR A 40 9.23 -0.97 -3.40
C THR A 40 8.66 0.37 -3.82
N ASN A 41 9.08 1.44 -3.14
CA ASN A 41 8.66 2.80 -3.47
C ASN A 41 9.37 3.37 -4.72
N PRO A 42 8.66 4.24 -5.46
CA PRO A 42 7.28 4.69 -5.30
C PRO A 42 6.27 3.65 -5.81
N VAL A 43 5.42 3.13 -4.94
CA VAL A 43 4.46 2.04 -5.27
C VAL A 43 3.54 2.43 -6.44
N ASN A 44 3.08 3.69 -6.49
CA ASN A 44 2.24 4.19 -7.59
C ASN A 44 2.91 4.06 -8.98
N GLY A 45 4.24 4.01 -9.04
CA GLY A 45 5.00 3.82 -10.28
C GLY A 45 5.52 2.40 -10.47
N THR A 46 5.89 1.70 -9.39
CA THR A 46 6.50 0.37 -9.49
C THR A 46 5.48 -0.72 -9.81
N VAL A 47 4.23 -0.60 -9.36
CA VAL A 47 3.15 -1.53 -9.73
C VAL A 47 2.88 -1.54 -11.23
N PRO A 48 2.68 -0.39 -11.90
CA PRO A 48 2.57 -0.35 -13.37
C PRO A 48 3.77 -0.95 -14.11
N ILE A 49 5.00 -0.75 -13.61
CA ILE A 49 6.21 -1.34 -14.22
C ILE A 49 6.14 -2.87 -14.18
N VAL A 50 5.77 -3.46 -13.05
CA VAL A 50 5.59 -4.91 -12.93
C VAL A 50 4.50 -5.39 -13.89
N ALA A 51 3.35 -4.73 -13.91
CA ALA A 51 2.26 -5.07 -14.82
C ALA A 51 2.73 -5.06 -16.30
N GLU A 52 3.47 -4.03 -16.72
CA GLU A 52 3.99 -3.94 -18.10
C GLU A 52 5.01 -5.03 -18.43
N VAL A 53 5.85 -5.45 -17.49
CA VAL A 53 6.78 -6.58 -17.68
C VAL A 53 5.99 -7.87 -17.91
N PHE A 54 4.97 -8.13 -17.09
CA PHE A 54 4.10 -9.30 -17.25
C PHE A 54 3.26 -9.25 -18.53
N LYS A 55 2.73 -8.06 -18.92
CA LYS A 55 2.01 -7.87 -20.19
C LYS A 55 2.90 -8.20 -21.40
N LYS A 56 4.15 -7.71 -21.41
CA LYS A 56 5.12 -8.00 -22.48
C LYS A 56 5.46 -9.48 -22.60
N ALA A 57 5.43 -10.20 -21.50
CA ALA A 57 5.66 -11.64 -21.44
C ALA A 57 4.41 -12.48 -21.75
N GLY A 58 3.23 -11.85 -21.92
CA GLY A 58 1.95 -12.56 -22.14
C GLY A 58 1.45 -13.35 -20.92
N THR A 59 1.91 -13.00 -19.71
CA THR A 59 1.57 -13.70 -18.47
C THR A 59 0.84 -12.81 -17.46
N TYR A 60 0.42 -11.61 -17.86
CA TYR A 60 -0.23 -10.67 -16.96
C TYR A 60 -1.62 -11.14 -16.56
N ASP A 61 -1.84 -11.12 -15.25
CA ASP A 61 -3.15 -11.27 -14.63
C ASP A 61 -3.30 -10.14 -13.58
N LYS A 62 -4.20 -9.19 -13.82
CA LYS A 62 -4.43 -8.04 -12.94
C LYS A 62 -4.82 -8.45 -11.51
N ASN A 63 -5.44 -9.62 -11.36
CA ASN A 63 -5.89 -10.13 -10.08
C ASN A 63 -4.74 -10.70 -9.22
N ARG A 64 -3.50 -10.72 -9.74
CA ARG A 64 -2.32 -11.31 -9.07
C ARG A 64 -1.20 -10.32 -8.76
N VAL A 65 -1.38 -9.03 -9.09
CA VAL A 65 -0.38 -7.98 -8.88
C VAL A 65 -0.92 -6.92 -7.94
N PHE A 66 -0.26 -6.73 -6.81
CA PHE A 66 -0.71 -5.88 -5.71
C PHE A 66 0.37 -4.89 -5.30
N GLY A 67 0.03 -3.62 -5.16
CA GLY A 67 0.81 -2.66 -4.38
C GLY A 67 0.37 -2.70 -2.92
N VAL A 68 1.29 -2.97 -2.01
CA VAL A 68 0.98 -3.10 -0.58
C VAL A 68 0.86 -1.71 0.05
N THR A 69 -0.37 -1.33 0.44
CA THR A 69 -0.69 -0.05 1.10
C THR A 69 -1.08 -0.23 2.58
N THR A 70 -0.99 -1.44 3.10
CA THR A 70 -1.38 -1.83 4.46
C THR A 70 -0.76 -0.95 5.55
N LEU A 71 0.46 -0.42 5.32
CA LEU A 71 1.11 0.46 6.29
C LEU A 71 0.37 1.80 6.46
N ASP A 72 -0.28 2.31 5.42
CA ASP A 72 -1.08 3.53 5.52
C ASP A 72 -2.34 3.27 6.37
N VAL A 73 -2.95 2.09 6.23
CA VAL A 73 -4.07 1.66 7.08
C VAL A 73 -3.63 1.55 8.55
N ILE A 74 -2.54 0.84 8.83
CA ILE A 74 -2.01 0.66 10.20
C ILE A 74 -1.69 2.00 10.87
N ARG A 75 -1.09 2.94 10.14
CA ARG A 75 -0.79 4.28 10.65
C ARG A 75 -2.05 5.09 10.93
N SER A 76 -3.03 5.02 10.04
CA SER A 76 -4.32 5.69 10.22
C SER A 76 -5.05 5.15 11.44
N GLU A 77 -5.12 3.81 11.59
CA GLU A 77 -5.68 3.15 12.78
C GLU A 77 -4.99 3.65 14.06
N ALA A 78 -3.65 3.71 14.07
CA ALA A 78 -2.88 4.14 15.23
C ALA A 78 -3.08 5.62 15.58
N PHE A 79 -3.08 6.52 14.58
CA PHE A 79 -3.26 7.96 14.81
C PHE A 79 -4.68 8.31 15.27
N ILE A 80 -5.69 7.60 14.75
CA ILE A 80 -7.07 7.75 15.20
C ILE A 80 -7.22 7.26 16.64
N ALA A 81 -6.66 6.09 16.96
CA ALA A 81 -6.69 5.53 18.30
C ALA A 81 -6.02 6.48 19.32
N GLU A 82 -4.85 7.04 18.96
CA GLU A 82 -4.16 8.04 19.77
C GLU A 82 -5.01 9.29 19.99
N LEU A 83 -5.59 9.86 18.93
CA LEU A 83 -6.40 11.07 18.98
C LEU A 83 -7.67 10.91 19.84
N LYS A 84 -8.32 9.74 19.75
CA LYS A 84 -9.60 9.46 20.39
C LYS A 84 -9.52 8.70 21.70
N GLY A 85 -8.31 8.31 22.12
CA GLY A 85 -8.11 7.51 23.33
C GLY A 85 -8.72 6.09 23.22
N LEU A 86 -8.69 5.50 22.03
CA LEU A 86 -9.27 4.20 21.73
C LEU A 86 -8.22 3.09 21.73
N ASN A 87 -8.65 1.84 21.84
CA ASN A 87 -7.78 0.71 21.55
C ASN A 87 -7.62 0.59 20.02
N VAL A 88 -6.38 0.54 19.54
CA VAL A 88 -6.06 0.45 18.10
C VAL A 88 -6.68 -0.78 17.43
N ALA A 89 -6.87 -1.87 18.16
CA ALA A 89 -7.49 -3.08 17.65
C ALA A 89 -8.96 -2.89 17.22
N ASP A 90 -9.63 -1.92 17.83
CA ASP A 90 -11.05 -1.63 17.59
C ASP A 90 -11.25 -0.57 16.49
N VAL A 91 -10.18 0.12 16.07
CA VAL A 91 -10.25 1.14 15.02
C VAL A 91 -10.09 0.47 13.65
N LYS A 92 -11.06 0.71 12.77
CA LYS A 92 -11.02 0.28 11.37
C LYS A 92 -11.29 1.49 10.48
N ILE A 93 -10.41 1.71 9.51
CA ILE A 93 -10.54 2.83 8.57
C ILE A 93 -10.19 2.39 7.15
N PRO A 94 -11.04 2.69 6.17
CA PRO A 94 -10.66 2.60 4.76
C PRO A 94 -9.63 3.68 4.41
N VAL A 95 -8.53 3.25 3.77
CA VAL A 95 -7.56 4.15 3.16
C VAL A 95 -7.45 3.79 1.69
N ILE A 96 -7.81 4.73 0.82
CA ILE A 96 -7.92 4.51 -0.62
C ILE A 96 -7.01 5.46 -1.41
N GLY A 97 -7.06 5.38 -2.75
CA GLY A 97 -6.35 6.29 -3.65
C GLY A 97 -5.01 5.76 -4.13
N GLY A 98 -3.92 6.20 -3.52
CA GLY A 98 -2.56 5.78 -3.84
C GLY A 98 -1.70 5.62 -2.59
N HIS A 99 -0.37 5.57 -2.79
CA HIS A 99 0.60 5.39 -1.71
C HIS A 99 1.67 6.49 -1.71
N SER A 100 1.30 7.73 -2.03
CA SER A 100 2.23 8.86 -2.05
C SER A 100 1.54 10.19 -1.75
N GLY A 101 1.95 10.87 -0.68
CA GLY A 101 1.49 12.21 -0.33
C GLY A 101 -0.03 12.35 -0.37
N THR A 102 -0.54 13.34 -1.09
CA THR A 102 -1.97 13.63 -1.19
C THR A 102 -2.80 12.55 -1.88
N THR A 103 -2.17 11.55 -2.51
CA THR A 103 -2.92 10.41 -3.07
C THR A 103 -3.40 9.43 -2.01
N ILE A 104 -2.88 9.50 -0.79
CA ILE A 104 -3.35 8.71 0.36
C ILE A 104 -4.61 9.36 0.90
N LEU A 105 -5.75 8.70 0.79
CA LEU A 105 -7.06 9.21 1.17
C LEU A 105 -7.66 8.38 2.32
N PRO A 106 -7.46 8.78 3.58
CA PRO A 106 -8.13 8.14 4.71
C PRO A 106 -9.60 8.59 4.76
N LEU A 107 -10.52 7.65 4.72
CA LEU A 107 -11.96 7.94 4.77
C LEU A 107 -12.44 8.04 6.22
N LEU A 108 -12.08 9.14 6.89
CA LEU A 108 -12.39 9.37 8.31
C LEU A 108 -13.89 9.31 8.62
N SER A 109 -14.75 9.72 7.67
CA SER A 109 -16.21 9.62 7.80
C SER A 109 -16.75 8.19 7.85
N GLN A 110 -15.93 7.20 7.52
CA GLN A 110 -16.30 5.77 7.53
C GLN A 110 -15.76 5.00 8.74
N VAL A 111 -15.14 5.69 9.69
CA VAL A 111 -14.70 5.05 10.94
C VAL A 111 -15.92 4.81 11.83
N GLU A 112 -16.23 3.55 12.05
CA GLU A 112 -17.42 3.15 12.81
C GLU A 112 -17.35 3.63 14.27
N GLY A 113 -18.41 4.23 14.75
CA GLY A 113 -18.54 4.70 16.14
C GLY A 113 -17.67 5.92 16.48
N VAL A 114 -17.01 6.57 15.52
CA VAL A 114 -16.14 7.71 15.73
C VAL A 114 -16.58 8.90 14.89
N THR A 115 -16.68 10.07 15.52
CA THR A 115 -16.94 11.34 14.82
C THR A 115 -15.69 12.23 14.90
N PHE A 116 -15.47 13.01 13.87
CA PHE A 116 -14.34 13.95 13.78
C PHE A 116 -14.87 15.37 13.54
N SER A 117 -14.29 16.37 14.23
CA SER A 117 -14.51 17.76 13.87
C SER A 117 -13.76 18.14 12.60
N ASP A 118 -14.11 19.27 11.99
CA ASP A 118 -13.42 19.77 10.80
C ASP A 118 -11.93 20.04 11.09
N GLU A 119 -11.62 20.53 12.30
CA GLU A 119 -10.24 20.76 12.76
C GLU A 119 -9.45 19.44 12.90
N GLU A 120 -10.09 18.40 13.43
CA GLU A 120 -9.47 17.07 13.54
C GLU A 120 -9.21 16.47 12.16
N VAL A 121 -10.15 16.57 11.23
CA VAL A 121 -9.96 16.12 9.82
C VAL A 121 -8.83 16.89 9.16
N ALA A 122 -8.79 18.22 9.31
CA ALA A 122 -7.77 19.08 8.73
C ALA A 122 -6.36 18.82 9.30
N ALA A 123 -6.25 18.37 10.54
CA ALA A 123 -4.98 18.02 11.17
C ALA A 123 -4.55 16.58 10.86
N LEU A 124 -5.48 15.62 10.95
CA LEU A 124 -5.18 14.21 10.86
C LEU A 124 -4.87 13.75 9.43
N THR A 125 -5.61 14.25 8.45
CA THR A 125 -5.40 13.85 7.04
C THR A 125 -3.99 14.16 6.55
N PRO A 126 -3.43 15.38 6.70
CA PRO A 126 -2.05 15.65 6.31
C PRO A 126 -1.02 14.85 7.12
N ARG A 127 -1.28 14.57 8.41
CA ARG A 127 -0.39 13.73 9.24
C ARG A 127 -0.31 12.31 8.68
N ILE A 128 -1.44 11.71 8.31
CA ILE A 128 -1.47 10.37 7.69
C ILE A 128 -0.71 10.39 6.37
N GLN A 129 -0.97 11.36 5.51
CA GLN A 129 -0.30 11.53 4.21
C GLN A 129 1.22 11.66 4.32
N ASN A 130 1.70 12.31 5.39
CA ASN A 130 3.12 12.60 5.61
C ASN A 130 3.80 11.64 6.61
N ALA A 131 3.12 10.66 7.16
CA ALA A 131 3.63 9.76 8.18
C ALA A 131 4.96 9.06 7.78
N GLY A 132 5.12 8.71 6.50
CA GLY A 132 6.39 8.18 5.98
C GLY A 132 7.54 9.17 6.04
N THR A 133 7.28 10.46 5.87
CA THR A 133 8.27 11.55 5.97
C THR A 133 8.66 11.79 7.43
N GLU A 134 7.70 11.73 8.35
CA GLU A 134 7.98 11.82 9.80
C GLU A 134 8.98 10.73 10.24
N VAL A 135 8.79 9.48 9.78
CA VAL A 135 9.73 8.39 10.07
C VAL A 135 11.13 8.64 9.49
N VAL A 136 11.22 9.13 8.24
CA VAL A 136 12.52 9.45 7.61
C VAL A 136 13.25 10.53 8.39
N ASN A 137 12.54 11.57 8.80
CA ASN A 137 13.10 12.67 9.59
C ASN A 137 13.56 12.21 10.98
N ALA A 138 12.72 11.42 11.66
CA ALA A 138 13.05 10.87 12.99
C ALA A 138 14.26 9.93 12.96
N LYS A 139 14.47 9.21 11.85
CA LYS A 139 15.62 8.32 11.67
C LYS A 139 16.89 9.02 11.20
N ALA A 140 16.86 10.34 10.96
CA ALA A 140 18.02 11.21 10.68
C ALA A 140 19.04 10.61 9.69
N GLY A 141 18.58 10.04 8.57
CA GLY A 141 19.42 9.40 7.55
C GLY A 141 19.51 7.87 7.66
N GLY A 142 18.93 7.26 8.68
CA GLY A 142 18.81 5.80 8.84
C GLY A 142 17.78 5.14 7.92
N GLY A 143 17.30 5.84 6.89
CA GLY A 143 16.33 5.35 5.92
C GLY A 143 14.87 5.57 6.33
N SER A 144 13.96 4.79 5.76
CA SER A 144 12.51 4.86 6.00
C SER A 144 12.05 3.77 6.99
N ALA A 145 10.74 3.52 7.03
CA ALA A 145 10.15 2.44 7.82
C ALA A 145 10.81 1.08 7.51
N THR A 146 11.09 0.31 8.53
CA THR A 146 11.67 -1.05 8.45
C THR A 146 10.75 -2.07 9.11
N LEU A 147 10.77 -2.17 10.43
CA LEU A 147 9.96 -3.15 11.17
C LEU A 147 8.46 -2.96 10.94
N SER A 148 7.98 -1.71 10.95
CA SER A 148 6.55 -1.43 10.66
C SER A 148 6.16 -1.80 9.24
N MET A 149 7.05 -1.63 8.25
CA MET A 149 6.80 -2.11 6.89
C MET A 149 6.83 -3.63 6.81
N GLY A 150 7.75 -4.29 7.52
CA GLY A 150 7.79 -5.74 7.64
C GLY A 150 6.50 -6.30 8.22
N ALA A 151 5.99 -5.70 9.30
CA ALA A 151 4.71 -6.07 9.91
C ALA A 151 3.52 -5.86 8.96
N ALA A 152 3.49 -4.73 8.23
CA ALA A 152 2.45 -4.46 7.23
C ALA A 152 2.47 -5.46 6.08
N ALA A 153 3.66 -5.78 5.56
CA ALA A 153 3.83 -6.78 4.52
C ALA A 153 3.40 -8.18 5.01
N ALA A 154 3.77 -8.56 6.22
CA ALA A 154 3.35 -9.82 6.81
C ALA A 154 1.82 -9.89 6.98
N ARG A 155 1.17 -8.82 7.46
CA ARG A 155 -0.31 -8.73 7.56
C ARG A 155 -0.95 -8.96 6.19
N PHE A 156 -0.48 -8.28 5.15
CA PHE A 156 -1.02 -8.44 3.79
C PHE A 156 -0.77 -9.86 3.24
N CYS A 157 0.42 -10.42 3.44
CA CYS A 157 0.72 -11.80 3.02
C CYS A 157 -0.18 -12.82 3.73
N LEU A 158 -0.48 -12.63 5.03
CA LEU A 158 -1.41 -13.49 5.75
C LEU A 158 -2.84 -13.38 5.19
N SER A 159 -3.27 -12.18 4.80
CA SER A 159 -4.56 -11.98 4.11
C SER A 159 -4.58 -12.73 2.76
N LEU A 160 -3.51 -12.68 1.98
CA LEU A 160 -3.39 -13.46 0.75
C LEU A 160 -3.46 -14.98 1.01
N VAL A 161 -2.74 -15.47 2.03
CA VAL A 161 -2.76 -16.91 2.40
C VAL A 161 -4.16 -17.36 2.80
N LYS A 162 -4.88 -16.59 3.59
CA LYS A 162 -6.28 -16.86 3.96
C LYS A 162 -7.17 -16.92 2.73
N GLY A 163 -7.07 -15.94 1.81
CA GLY A 163 -7.80 -15.97 0.54
C GLY A 163 -7.49 -17.22 -0.28
N LEU A 164 -6.21 -17.63 -0.39
CA LEU A 164 -5.81 -18.89 -1.04
C LEU A 164 -6.40 -20.14 -0.38
N GLN A 165 -6.69 -20.08 0.92
CA GLN A 165 -7.35 -21.16 1.68
C GLN A 165 -8.88 -21.13 1.54
N GLY A 166 -9.42 -20.15 0.81
CA GLY A 166 -10.85 -20.00 0.58
C GLY A 166 -11.60 -19.25 1.68
N GLU A 167 -10.88 -18.61 2.60
CA GLU A 167 -11.50 -17.74 3.60
C GLU A 167 -12.00 -16.44 2.93
N ASP A 168 -13.10 -15.88 3.45
CA ASP A 168 -13.61 -14.58 3.03
C ASP A 168 -12.79 -13.46 3.66
N VAL A 169 -11.87 -12.89 2.88
CA VAL A 169 -10.94 -11.86 3.34
C VAL A 169 -10.99 -10.64 2.43
N VAL A 170 -11.12 -9.47 3.05
CA VAL A 170 -10.96 -8.17 2.39
C VAL A 170 -9.76 -7.46 2.98
N ASP A 171 -8.87 -6.97 2.13
CA ASP A 171 -7.72 -6.12 2.52
C ASP A 171 -7.56 -4.98 1.51
N TYR A 172 -6.64 -4.05 1.75
CA TYR A 172 -6.42 -2.88 0.90
C TYR A 172 -5.17 -3.07 0.06
N ALA A 173 -5.29 -2.84 -1.25
CA ALA A 173 -4.16 -2.90 -2.17
C ALA A 173 -4.30 -1.88 -3.31
N TYR A 174 -3.16 -1.41 -3.83
CA TYR A 174 -3.07 -0.60 -5.03
C TYR A 174 -3.00 -1.52 -6.24
N VAL A 175 -4.03 -1.53 -7.05
CA VAL A 175 -4.23 -2.49 -8.14
C VAL A 175 -4.69 -1.82 -9.42
N GLU A 176 -4.59 -2.49 -10.57
CA GLU A 176 -5.19 -2.04 -11.82
C GLU A 176 -6.72 -2.11 -11.71
N VAL A 177 -7.38 -1.02 -12.08
CA VAL A 177 -8.85 -0.89 -12.08
C VAL A 177 -9.35 -0.59 -13.48
N GLU A 178 -10.55 -1.08 -13.80
CA GLU A 178 -11.21 -0.81 -15.08
C GLU A 178 -12.34 0.20 -14.90
N GLY A 179 -12.49 1.10 -15.86
CA GLY A 179 -13.61 2.03 -15.92
C GLY A 179 -13.55 3.19 -14.91
N GLY A 180 -12.44 3.36 -14.20
CA GLY A 180 -12.22 4.49 -13.30
C GLY A 180 -11.47 5.65 -13.97
N ASP A 181 -11.39 6.80 -13.28
CA ASP A 181 -10.63 7.98 -13.73
C ASP A 181 -9.11 7.76 -13.72
N ALA A 182 -8.65 6.76 -12.98
CA ALA A 182 -7.24 6.37 -12.92
C ALA A 182 -7.09 4.86 -13.23
N PRO A 183 -6.04 4.46 -13.97
CA PRO A 183 -5.84 3.04 -14.32
C PRO A 183 -5.40 2.18 -13.13
N TYR A 184 -4.92 2.78 -12.07
CA TYR A 184 -4.53 2.11 -10.82
C TYR A 184 -5.07 2.88 -9.63
N PHE A 185 -5.58 2.14 -8.63
CA PHE A 185 -6.18 2.74 -7.45
C PHE A 185 -6.05 1.81 -6.23
N ALA A 186 -5.80 2.37 -5.06
CA ALA A 186 -5.85 1.62 -3.81
C ALA A 186 -7.30 1.60 -3.30
N HIS A 187 -7.84 0.42 -3.09
CA HIS A 187 -9.18 0.23 -2.57
C HIS A 187 -9.31 -1.12 -1.84
N PRO A 188 -10.43 -1.37 -1.13
CA PRO A 188 -10.69 -2.71 -0.59
C PRO A 188 -10.78 -3.73 -1.72
N VAL A 189 -10.03 -4.82 -1.63
CA VAL A 189 -10.05 -5.94 -2.55
C VAL A 189 -10.45 -7.21 -1.79
N ARG A 190 -11.40 -7.96 -2.33
CA ARG A 190 -11.71 -9.30 -1.83
C ARG A 190 -10.67 -10.27 -2.36
N LEU A 191 -10.03 -11.01 -1.47
CA LEU A 191 -8.98 -11.97 -1.81
C LEU A 191 -9.56 -13.37 -1.86
N GLY A 192 -9.16 -14.13 -2.87
CA GLY A 192 -9.64 -15.49 -3.10
C GLY A 192 -8.51 -16.41 -3.60
N VAL A 193 -8.90 -17.62 -3.98
CA VAL A 193 -7.97 -18.70 -4.38
C VAL A 193 -7.13 -18.39 -5.62
N ASN A 194 -7.50 -17.37 -6.39
CA ASN A 194 -6.77 -16.97 -7.61
C ASN A 194 -6.19 -15.55 -7.54
N GLY A 195 -6.22 -14.90 -6.38
CA GLY A 195 -5.87 -13.52 -6.19
C GLY A 195 -7.11 -12.69 -5.87
N ILE A 196 -7.36 -11.56 -6.55
CA ILE A 196 -8.59 -10.79 -6.39
C ILE A 196 -9.76 -11.61 -6.94
N ALA A 197 -10.85 -11.70 -6.14
CA ALA A 197 -12.06 -12.46 -6.46
C ALA A 197 -13.11 -11.57 -7.15
#